data_f4b9111672b1463aa060a28f481db8bb
#
_entry.id   f4b9111672b1463aa060a28f481db8bb
#
_cell.length_a   1.000
_cell.length_b   1.000
_cell.length_c   1.000
_cell.angle_alpha   90.00
_cell.angle_beta   90.00
_cell.angle_gamma   90.00
#
_symmetry.space_group_name_H-M   'P 1'
#
loop_
_entity.id
_entity.type
_entity.pdbx_description
1 polymer ?
#
loop_
_entity_poly.entity_id
_entity_poly.type
_entity_poly.pdbx_seq_one_letter_code
_entity_poly.pdbx_strand_id
1 'polypeptide(L)'
;MSPLVALRATLVRLGFLAGRLLPIRPRVVLATGHGARITGNLAWIRDGVRSTRPDVDVVELAFWPGSGWRQLARAAIHALRSGFHLATARLFVVDDYFFPMYVIRPRRGTTFVQVWHACGAFKKFGYSVLDAGFGADEEYARSIAMHTNYDLCLVSADRFAPFYAEAFGAPREWFTARLGIPRTDLFFDDERQALVAAEVRRRYAIPDRRRVILYAPTFRGERITVARDPTDLDLGALRDALGDDHVVLFRSHPFVGARPAADPALAGFVIDVSDHPEMNDLMLVSDVLVTDYSSAVYEFALLGRPMAFFAPDHAAYDAERGFYLDYPADLPGPMFISSAELAAYLRAAVFDLERVRRFAAESFDVADGSATRRFLDEVVAPAIGRTGPDEKGRARPP
;
A
#
# COMPACT_ATOMS: atom_id res chain seq x y z
N MET A 1 20.67 17.95 -6.92
CA MET A 1 20.32 17.29 -5.61
C MET A 1 20.42 18.32 -4.49
N SER A 2 19.37 18.53 -3.71
CA SER A 2 19.37 19.50 -2.60
C SER A 2 20.39 19.16 -1.51
N PRO A 3 20.94 20.15 -0.75
CA PRO A 3 21.91 19.89 0.32
C PRO A 3 21.41 18.88 1.38
N LEU A 4 20.11 18.91 1.69
CA LEU A 4 19.49 18.00 2.65
C LEU A 4 19.47 16.54 2.14
N VAL A 5 19.19 16.34 0.86
CA VAL A 5 19.22 15.03 0.21
C VAL A 5 20.66 14.51 0.15
N ALA A 6 21.63 15.37 -0.15
CA ALA A 6 23.05 15.01 -0.14
C ALA A 6 23.53 14.60 1.25
N LEU A 7 23.16 15.35 2.29
CA LEU A 7 23.46 15.00 3.68
C LEU A 7 22.86 13.63 4.06
N ARG A 8 21.58 13.41 3.75
CA ARG A 8 20.91 12.15 4.01
C ARG A 8 21.59 10.97 3.30
N ALA A 9 21.97 11.15 2.03
CA ALA A 9 22.70 10.14 1.27
C ALA A 9 24.07 9.83 1.90
N THR A 10 24.77 10.87 2.36
CA THR A 10 26.07 10.71 3.06
C THR A 10 25.92 9.90 4.34
N LEU A 11 24.92 10.19 5.18
CA LEU A 11 24.66 9.44 6.41
C LEU A 11 24.35 7.97 6.11
N VAL A 12 23.52 7.68 5.10
CA VAL A 12 23.25 6.29 4.66
C VAL A 12 24.54 5.60 4.24
N ARG A 13 25.37 6.26 3.43
CA ARG A 13 26.65 5.70 2.97
C ARG A 13 27.63 5.45 4.12
N LEU A 14 27.70 6.35 5.10
CA LEU A 14 28.51 6.14 6.30
C LEU A 14 28.06 4.91 7.10
N GLY A 15 26.74 4.78 7.35
CA GLY A 15 26.17 3.58 7.97
C GLY A 15 26.46 2.32 7.19
N PHE A 16 26.34 2.38 5.87
CA PHE A 16 26.65 1.26 4.97
C PHE A 16 28.12 0.86 5.00
N LEU A 17 29.05 1.81 4.97
CA LEU A 17 30.49 1.56 5.06
C LEU A 17 30.84 0.92 6.41
N ALA A 18 30.29 1.42 7.52
CA ALA A 18 30.48 0.81 8.83
C ALA A 18 29.97 -0.64 8.86
N GLY A 19 28.78 -0.89 8.29
CA GLY A 19 28.22 -2.25 8.18
C GLY A 19 29.06 -3.19 7.30
N ARG A 20 29.75 -2.67 6.28
CA ARG A 20 30.63 -3.49 5.40
C ARG A 20 31.83 -4.09 6.14
N LEU A 21 32.22 -3.54 7.27
CA LEU A 21 33.28 -4.11 8.12
C LEU A 21 32.82 -5.40 8.83
N LEU A 22 31.53 -5.70 8.80
CA LEU A 22 30.94 -6.88 9.44
C LEU A 22 30.46 -7.89 8.38
N PRO A 23 30.39 -9.18 8.76
CA PRO A 23 29.80 -10.20 7.88
C PRO A 23 28.30 -9.92 7.69
N ILE A 24 27.77 -10.39 6.55
CA ILE A 24 26.33 -10.46 6.33
C ILE A 24 25.76 -11.53 7.28
N ARG A 25 24.67 -11.21 7.96
CA ARG A 25 24.03 -12.05 8.97
C ARG A 25 22.71 -12.65 8.45
N PRO A 26 22.27 -13.79 8.96
CA PRO A 26 20.96 -14.37 8.69
C PRO A 26 19.85 -13.52 9.35
N ARG A 27 19.63 -12.34 8.78
CA ARG A 27 18.72 -11.30 9.28
C ARG A 27 17.76 -10.89 8.20
N VAL A 28 16.50 -10.72 8.56
CA VAL A 28 15.44 -10.11 7.73
C VAL A 28 15.24 -8.67 8.17
N VAL A 29 15.34 -7.73 7.26
CA VAL A 29 15.01 -6.33 7.50
C VAL A 29 13.74 -5.99 6.74
N LEU A 30 12.76 -5.45 7.45
CA LEU A 30 11.50 -4.95 6.92
C LEU A 30 11.52 -3.43 7.01
N ALA A 31 11.44 -2.75 5.88
CA ALA A 31 11.58 -1.30 5.86
C ALA A 31 10.45 -0.63 5.06
N THR A 32 9.87 0.42 5.64
CA THR A 32 8.82 1.21 5.01
C THR A 32 9.19 2.68 4.91
N GLY A 33 8.86 3.29 3.77
CA GLY A 33 8.85 4.74 3.59
C GLY A 33 7.46 5.37 3.76
N HIS A 34 6.43 4.53 3.96
CA HIS A 34 5.02 4.91 3.92
C HIS A 34 4.40 5.23 5.29
N GLY A 35 5.10 4.95 6.38
CA GLY A 35 4.56 5.15 7.72
C GLY A 35 5.57 5.04 8.85
N ALA A 36 5.11 5.34 10.08
CA ALA A 36 5.89 5.24 11.31
C ALA A 36 5.90 3.81 11.90
N ARG A 37 5.18 2.87 11.31
CA ARG A 37 5.05 1.48 11.76
C ARG A 37 5.05 0.55 10.56
N ILE A 38 5.45 -0.70 10.79
CA ILE A 38 5.31 -1.78 9.82
C ILE A 38 3.88 -2.28 9.83
N THR A 39 3.21 -2.24 8.67
CA THR A 39 1.82 -2.63 8.42
C THR A 39 1.70 -3.44 7.13
N GLY A 40 0.51 -3.87 6.75
CA GLY A 40 0.22 -4.52 5.48
C GLY A 40 1.13 -5.71 5.18
N ASN A 41 1.66 -5.80 3.96
CA ASN A 41 2.50 -6.93 3.52
C ASN A 41 3.68 -7.20 4.45
N LEU A 42 4.35 -6.15 4.93
CA LEU A 42 5.50 -6.30 5.82
C LEU A 42 5.10 -6.85 7.18
N ALA A 43 3.93 -6.51 7.72
CA ALA A 43 3.45 -7.05 8.99
C ALA A 43 3.16 -8.55 8.87
N TRP A 44 2.52 -8.99 7.80
CA TRP A 44 2.26 -10.40 7.53
C TRP A 44 3.57 -11.21 7.39
N ILE A 45 4.56 -10.68 6.67
CA ILE A 45 5.88 -11.30 6.56
C ILE A 45 6.58 -11.35 7.91
N ARG A 46 6.55 -10.25 8.70
CA ARG A 46 7.13 -10.19 10.04
C ARG A 46 6.57 -11.28 10.95
N ASP A 47 5.25 -11.36 11.01
CA ASP A 47 4.56 -12.28 11.91
C ASP A 47 4.78 -13.74 11.46
N GLY A 48 4.79 -13.99 10.16
CA GLY A 48 5.14 -15.27 9.58
C GLY A 48 6.58 -15.70 9.91
N VAL A 49 7.57 -14.81 9.78
CA VAL A 49 8.97 -15.12 10.15
C VAL A 49 9.07 -15.39 11.65
N ARG A 50 8.49 -14.54 12.51
CA ARG A 50 8.55 -14.71 13.96
C ARG A 50 7.91 -16.00 14.45
N SER A 51 6.82 -16.44 13.80
CA SER A 51 6.14 -17.68 14.17
C SER A 51 6.85 -18.95 13.70
N THR A 52 7.44 -18.93 12.48
CA THR A 52 8.06 -20.13 11.88
C THR A 52 9.56 -20.21 12.08
N ARG A 53 10.22 -19.08 12.26
CA ARG A 53 11.69 -18.98 12.40
C ARG A 53 12.06 -18.01 13.53
N PRO A 54 11.77 -18.35 14.80
CA PRO A 54 12.08 -17.51 15.97
C PRO A 54 13.60 -17.31 16.17
N ASP A 55 14.43 -18.12 15.51
CA ASP A 55 15.90 -18.00 15.47
C ASP A 55 16.39 -16.86 14.57
N VAL A 56 15.55 -16.33 13.69
CA VAL A 56 15.92 -15.29 12.73
C VAL A 56 15.71 -13.89 13.32
N ASP A 57 16.76 -13.09 13.27
CA ASP A 57 16.70 -11.68 13.70
C ASP A 57 15.89 -10.85 12.70
N VAL A 58 14.75 -10.31 13.16
CA VAL A 58 13.86 -9.44 12.36
C VAL A 58 14.00 -8.00 12.82
N VAL A 59 14.48 -7.14 11.92
CA VAL A 59 14.65 -5.69 12.17
C VAL A 59 13.61 -4.90 11.42
N GLU A 60 12.93 -4.01 12.12
CA GLU A 60 11.94 -3.09 11.57
C GLU A 60 12.55 -1.70 11.41
N LEU A 61 12.45 -1.13 10.21
CA LEU A 61 12.89 0.22 9.86
C LEU A 61 11.69 1.02 9.33
N ALA A 62 10.97 1.66 10.22
CA ALA A 62 9.88 2.56 9.88
C ALA A 62 10.21 3.98 10.33
N PHE A 63 9.97 4.95 9.48
CA PHE A 63 10.21 6.35 9.80
C PHE A 63 9.25 7.24 9.02
N TRP A 64 8.53 8.09 9.75
CA TRP A 64 7.71 9.14 9.18
C TRP A 64 8.36 10.49 9.46
N PRO A 65 8.62 11.30 8.41
CA PRO A 65 9.21 12.61 8.59
C PRO A 65 8.26 13.55 9.36
N GLY A 66 8.85 14.42 10.16
CA GLY A 66 8.14 15.46 10.90
C GLY A 66 9.02 16.72 10.98
N SER A 67 8.58 17.72 11.70
CA SER A 67 9.28 18.99 11.86
C SER A 67 10.06 19.09 13.19
N GLY A 68 11.08 19.97 13.21
CA GLY A 68 11.87 20.28 14.40
C GLY A 68 13.15 19.45 14.54
N TRP A 69 14.04 19.94 15.42
CA TRP A 69 15.41 19.38 15.59
C TRP A 69 15.42 17.91 16.06
N ARG A 70 14.45 17.51 16.89
CA ARG A 70 14.32 16.11 17.34
C ARG A 70 14.01 15.16 16.17
N GLN A 71 13.21 15.60 15.23
CA GLN A 71 12.90 14.82 14.02
C GLN A 71 14.09 14.77 13.06
N LEU A 72 14.88 15.82 12.96
CA LEU A 72 16.13 15.82 12.18
C LEU A 72 17.12 14.83 12.77
N ALA A 73 17.28 14.79 14.09
CA ALA A 73 18.13 13.81 14.78
C ALA A 73 17.65 12.37 14.55
N ARG A 74 16.34 12.11 14.65
CA ARG A 74 15.74 10.80 14.35
C ARG A 74 15.96 10.40 12.90
N ALA A 75 15.80 11.34 11.96
CA ALA A 75 16.04 11.11 10.52
C ALA A 75 17.51 10.73 10.26
N ALA A 76 18.47 11.40 10.92
CA ALA A 76 19.90 11.09 10.82
C ALA A 76 20.22 9.69 11.37
N ILE A 77 19.69 9.35 12.55
CA ILE A 77 19.83 8.01 13.14
C ILE A 77 19.21 6.95 12.22
N HIS A 78 18.01 7.22 11.68
CA HIS A 78 17.34 6.30 10.75
C HIS A 78 18.17 6.09 9.48
N ALA A 79 18.76 7.16 8.91
CA ALA A 79 19.63 7.06 7.74
C ALA A 79 20.88 6.19 8.01
N LEU A 80 21.56 6.41 9.13
CA LEU A 80 22.72 5.61 9.53
C LEU A 80 22.34 4.13 9.76
N ARG A 81 21.25 3.88 10.51
CA ARG A 81 20.76 2.51 10.76
C ARG A 81 20.34 1.81 9.47
N SER A 82 19.65 2.51 8.57
CA SER A 82 19.26 1.95 7.27
C SER A 82 20.49 1.53 6.48
N GLY A 83 21.50 2.40 6.37
CA GLY A 83 22.76 2.08 5.71
C GLY A 83 23.45 0.84 6.33
N PHE A 84 23.54 0.79 7.66
CA PHE A 84 24.14 -0.33 8.37
C PHE A 84 23.42 -1.66 8.09
N HIS A 85 22.09 -1.66 8.12
CA HIS A 85 21.31 -2.87 7.87
C HIS A 85 21.32 -3.28 6.40
N LEU A 86 21.35 -2.33 5.46
CA LEU A 86 21.55 -2.60 4.01
C LEU A 86 22.88 -3.32 3.74
N ALA A 87 23.91 -3.12 4.60
CA ALA A 87 25.19 -3.77 4.48
C ALA A 87 25.29 -5.12 5.18
N THR A 88 24.41 -5.40 6.16
CA THR A 88 24.58 -6.55 7.06
C THR A 88 23.45 -7.58 7.03
N ALA A 89 22.35 -7.32 6.31
CA ALA A 89 21.21 -8.24 6.22
C ALA A 89 21.33 -9.21 5.03
N ARG A 90 20.82 -10.44 5.18
CA ARG A 90 20.61 -11.40 4.09
C ARG A 90 19.42 -11.06 3.24
N LEU A 91 18.34 -10.61 3.87
CA LEU A 91 17.10 -10.25 3.21
C LEU A 91 16.67 -8.85 3.64
N PHE A 92 16.35 -8.01 2.68
CA PHE A 92 15.85 -6.66 2.89
C PHE A 92 14.56 -6.49 2.07
N VAL A 93 13.43 -6.30 2.75
CA VAL A 93 12.10 -6.20 2.15
C VAL A 93 11.55 -4.81 2.36
N VAL A 94 11.03 -4.21 1.30
CA VAL A 94 10.41 -2.88 1.33
C VAL A 94 9.03 -2.92 0.70
N ASP A 95 8.14 -2.00 1.12
CA ASP A 95 6.77 -1.88 0.63
C ASP A 95 6.47 -0.56 -0.09
N ASP A 96 7.47 0.31 -0.19
CA ASP A 96 7.33 1.63 -0.80
C ASP A 96 8.70 2.14 -1.29
N TYR A 97 8.76 3.40 -1.70
CA TYR A 97 10.00 4.13 -1.96
C TYR A 97 10.89 4.13 -0.73
N PHE A 98 12.04 3.50 -0.81
CA PHE A 98 12.97 3.47 0.29
C PHE A 98 14.31 4.10 -0.11
N PHE A 99 14.41 5.42 0.01
CA PHE A 99 15.56 6.23 -0.38
C PHE A 99 16.92 5.61 -0.03
N PRO A 100 17.15 5.04 1.19
CA PRO A 100 18.45 4.46 1.52
C PRO A 100 18.94 3.39 0.56
N MET A 101 18.05 2.64 -0.08
CA MET A 101 18.40 1.61 -1.07
C MET A 101 19.01 2.17 -2.35
N TYR A 102 18.58 3.36 -2.76
CA TYR A 102 18.95 3.93 -4.05
C TYR A 102 20.32 4.64 -4.06
N VAL A 103 20.86 4.91 -2.88
CA VAL A 103 22.11 5.67 -2.73
C VAL A 103 23.32 4.81 -2.34
N ILE A 104 23.17 3.47 -2.39
CA ILE A 104 24.24 2.51 -2.11
C ILE A 104 24.43 1.54 -3.28
N ARG A 105 25.58 0.86 -3.29
CA ARG A 105 25.80 -0.34 -4.12
C ARG A 105 25.59 -1.57 -3.23
N PRO A 106 24.62 -2.44 -3.53
CA PRO A 106 24.35 -3.63 -2.75
C PRO A 106 25.57 -4.55 -2.64
N ARG A 107 25.69 -5.24 -1.52
CA ARG A 107 26.66 -6.32 -1.36
C ARG A 107 26.13 -7.60 -2.01
N ARG A 108 27.03 -8.41 -2.55
CA ARG A 108 26.69 -9.79 -2.94
C ARG A 108 26.24 -10.56 -1.70
N GLY A 109 25.18 -11.35 -1.82
CA GLY A 109 24.64 -12.15 -0.72
C GLY A 109 23.53 -11.46 0.09
N THR A 110 23.12 -10.24 -0.25
CA THR A 110 21.87 -9.62 0.22
C THR A 110 20.82 -9.71 -0.88
N THR A 111 19.63 -10.18 -0.56
CA THR A 111 18.46 -10.18 -1.45
C THR A 111 17.57 -8.99 -1.11
N PHE A 112 17.15 -8.23 -2.12
CA PHE A 112 16.28 -7.05 -2.01
C PHE A 112 14.94 -7.33 -2.66
N VAL A 113 13.86 -7.20 -1.89
CA VAL A 113 12.50 -7.48 -2.34
C VAL A 113 11.62 -6.27 -2.16
N GLN A 114 10.88 -5.92 -3.21
CA GLN A 114 9.80 -4.94 -3.16
C GLN A 114 8.46 -5.67 -3.14
N VAL A 115 7.67 -5.48 -2.07
CA VAL A 115 6.34 -6.10 -1.95
C VAL A 115 5.20 -5.13 -2.24
N TRP A 116 5.53 -3.86 -2.40
CA TRP A 116 4.62 -2.73 -2.66
C TRP A 116 3.45 -2.66 -1.66
N HIS A 117 2.62 -1.62 -1.80
CA HIS A 117 1.49 -1.35 -0.90
C HIS A 117 0.13 -1.31 -1.63
N ALA A 118 0.10 -1.67 -2.91
CA ALA A 118 -1.11 -1.79 -3.72
C ALA A 118 -1.11 -3.12 -4.47
N CYS A 119 -2.27 -3.73 -4.67
CA CYS A 119 -2.38 -4.99 -5.38
C CYS A 119 -2.34 -4.82 -6.90
N GLY A 120 -3.18 -4.00 -7.45
CA GLY A 120 -3.23 -3.73 -8.89
C GLY A 120 -2.59 -2.41 -9.28
N ALA A 121 -2.88 -1.93 -10.48
CA ALA A 121 -2.40 -0.67 -11.00
C ALA A 121 -3.55 0.08 -11.68
N PHE A 122 -4.29 0.88 -10.93
CA PHE A 122 -5.31 1.76 -11.50
C PHE A 122 -4.65 2.99 -12.11
N LYS A 123 -4.09 3.82 -11.26
CA LYS A 123 -3.46 5.10 -11.60
C LYS A 123 -2.03 4.90 -12.06
N LYS A 124 -1.57 5.74 -12.96
CA LYS A 124 -0.15 5.86 -13.24
C LYS A 124 0.60 6.36 -12.01
N PHE A 125 1.83 5.91 -11.83
CA PHE A 125 2.70 6.25 -10.71
C PHE A 125 4.18 6.13 -11.10
N GLY A 126 5.08 6.48 -10.19
CA GLY A 126 6.51 6.36 -10.43
C GLY A 126 6.99 7.19 -11.62
N TYR A 127 7.78 6.59 -12.47
CA TYR A 127 8.30 7.23 -13.67
C TYR A 127 7.22 7.55 -14.72
N SER A 128 6.08 6.86 -14.71
CA SER A 128 4.99 7.08 -15.66
C SER A 128 4.23 8.39 -15.47
N VAL A 129 4.51 9.15 -14.39
CA VAL A 129 3.86 10.44 -14.09
C VAL A 129 4.83 11.60 -13.95
N LEU A 130 6.11 11.41 -14.27
CA LEU A 130 7.10 12.49 -14.13
C LEU A 130 6.78 13.70 -15.00
N ASP A 131 6.32 13.46 -16.23
CA ASP A 131 5.99 14.52 -17.18
C ASP A 131 4.65 15.22 -16.88
N ALA A 132 3.83 14.64 -15.99
CA ALA A 132 2.51 15.18 -15.63
C ALA A 132 2.56 16.23 -14.50
N GLY A 133 3.74 16.56 -13.98
CA GLY A 133 3.90 17.54 -12.89
C GLY A 133 3.40 17.05 -11.52
N PHE A 134 3.02 15.77 -11.44
CA PHE A 134 2.55 15.11 -10.22
C PHE A 134 3.56 14.07 -9.73
N GLY A 135 3.73 13.99 -8.40
CA GLY A 135 4.63 12.99 -7.80
C GLY A 135 6.00 13.55 -7.43
N ALA A 136 7.05 12.76 -7.64
CA ALA A 136 8.42 13.20 -7.38
C ALA A 136 8.88 14.18 -8.45
N ASP A 137 9.62 15.18 -8.04
CA ASP A 137 10.35 16.06 -8.97
C ASP A 137 11.24 15.21 -9.89
N GLU A 138 11.16 15.45 -11.20
CA GLU A 138 11.88 14.66 -12.22
C GLU A 138 13.40 14.68 -11.99
N GLU A 139 13.97 15.86 -11.67
CA GLU A 139 15.39 15.97 -11.34
C GLU A 139 15.74 15.13 -10.12
N TYR A 140 14.88 15.15 -9.09
CA TYR A 140 15.07 14.32 -7.90
C TYR A 140 14.98 12.83 -8.24
N ALA A 141 13.95 12.41 -8.97
CA ALA A 141 13.74 11.01 -9.35
C ALA A 141 14.90 10.43 -10.16
N ARG A 142 15.41 11.19 -11.14
CA ARG A 142 16.55 10.81 -11.96
C ARG A 142 17.88 10.87 -11.19
N SER A 143 18.03 11.85 -10.28
CA SER A 143 19.29 12.06 -9.52
C SER A 143 19.60 10.96 -8.52
N ILE A 144 18.59 10.25 -8.03
CA ILE A 144 18.73 9.16 -7.03
C ILE A 144 18.48 7.76 -7.62
N ALA A 145 18.24 7.64 -8.92
CA ALA A 145 17.93 6.38 -9.60
C ALA A 145 16.91 5.55 -8.80
N MET A 146 15.70 6.11 -8.62
CA MET A 146 14.62 5.44 -7.88
C MET A 146 14.33 4.06 -8.45
N HIS A 147 13.79 3.19 -7.63
CA HIS A 147 13.42 1.82 -7.99
C HIS A 147 14.57 0.94 -8.50
N THR A 148 15.81 1.24 -8.11
CA THR A 148 16.97 0.39 -8.39
C THR A 148 17.23 -0.60 -7.25
N ASN A 149 18.08 -1.59 -7.55
CA ASN A 149 18.59 -2.55 -6.57
C ASN A 149 17.59 -3.61 -6.10
N TYR A 150 16.44 -3.81 -6.75
CA TYR A 150 15.56 -4.92 -6.45
C TYR A 150 16.03 -6.20 -7.16
N ASP A 151 15.93 -7.34 -6.48
CA ASP A 151 16.11 -8.68 -7.04
C ASP A 151 14.75 -9.30 -7.38
N LEU A 152 13.67 -8.84 -6.72
CA LEU A 152 12.31 -9.33 -6.88
C LEU A 152 11.30 -8.25 -6.51
N CYS A 153 10.23 -8.12 -7.30
CA CYS A 153 9.08 -7.27 -7.02
C CYS A 153 7.80 -8.11 -7.09
N LEU A 154 6.91 -7.97 -6.09
CA LEU A 154 5.61 -8.64 -6.11
C LEU A 154 4.58 -7.79 -6.85
N VAL A 155 3.74 -8.47 -7.62
CA VAL A 155 2.50 -7.94 -8.21
C VAL A 155 1.37 -8.95 -7.97
N SER A 156 0.11 -8.50 -7.96
CA SER A 156 -1.02 -9.38 -7.69
C SER A 156 -1.38 -10.28 -8.87
N ALA A 157 -1.20 -9.79 -10.09
CA ALA A 157 -1.38 -10.54 -11.32
C ALA A 157 -0.31 -10.17 -12.34
N ASP A 158 0.02 -11.10 -13.23
CA ASP A 158 1.04 -10.95 -14.26
C ASP A 158 0.71 -9.82 -15.24
N ARG A 159 -0.59 -9.58 -15.46
CA ARG A 159 -1.08 -8.48 -16.30
C ARG A 159 -0.64 -7.09 -15.82
N PHE A 160 -0.37 -6.90 -14.53
CA PHE A 160 0.09 -5.63 -13.98
C PHE A 160 1.60 -5.43 -14.06
N ALA A 161 2.37 -6.49 -14.27
CA ALA A 161 3.82 -6.39 -14.29
C ALA A 161 4.38 -5.43 -15.36
N PRO A 162 3.79 -5.28 -16.58
CA PRO A 162 4.22 -4.26 -17.53
C PRO A 162 4.05 -2.83 -17.00
N PHE A 163 2.95 -2.56 -16.29
CA PHE A 163 2.68 -1.24 -15.71
C PHE A 163 3.67 -0.89 -14.59
N TYR A 164 3.98 -1.88 -13.75
CA TYR A 164 4.99 -1.71 -12.71
C TYR A 164 6.40 -1.59 -13.30
N ALA A 165 6.72 -2.32 -14.36
CA ALA A 165 7.99 -2.19 -15.06
C ALA A 165 8.18 -0.78 -15.64
N GLU A 166 7.14 -0.22 -16.27
CA GLU A 166 7.12 1.17 -16.74
C GLU A 166 7.28 2.15 -15.58
N ALA A 167 6.44 2.00 -14.53
CA ALA A 167 6.44 2.90 -13.37
C ALA A 167 7.77 2.89 -12.60
N PHE A 168 8.50 1.79 -12.59
CA PHE A 168 9.78 1.65 -11.91
C PHE A 168 10.98 1.89 -12.84
N GLY A 169 10.76 1.99 -14.14
CA GLY A 169 11.84 2.00 -15.12
C GLY A 169 12.72 0.74 -15.02
N ALA A 170 12.10 -0.42 -14.75
CA ALA A 170 12.76 -1.65 -14.41
C ALA A 170 12.42 -2.79 -15.39
N PRO A 171 13.29 -3.80 -15.52
CA PRO A 171 13.00 -4.96 -16.37
C PRO A 171 11.76 -5.72 -15.90
N ARG A 172 10.93 -6.18 -16.86
CA ARG A 172 9.69 -6.93 -16.60
C ARG A 172 9.93 -8.20 -15.76
N GLU A 173 11.06 -8.85 -15.94
CA GLU A 173 11.44 -10.09 -15.26
C GLU A 173 11.68 -9.94 -13.75
N TRP A 174 11.76 -8.72 -13.22
CA TRP A 174 11.82 -8.49 -11.77
C TRP A 174 10.49 -8.72 -11.07
N PHE A 175 9.38 -8.69 -11.83
CA PHE A 175 8.02 -8.73 -11.30
C PHE A 175 7.43 -10.13 -11.40
N THR A 176 6.80 -10.59 -10.31
CA THR A 176 6.13 -11.89 -10.25
C THR A 176 4.83 -11.83 -9.48
N ALA A 177 3.80 -12.47 -10.01
CA ALA A 177 2.53 -12.72 -9.32
C ALA A 177 2.50 -14.09 -8.62
N ARG A 178 3.46 -14.97 -8.91
CA ARG A 178 3.50 -16.37 -8.48
C ARG A 178 3.42 -16.57 -6.96
N LEU A 179 3.93 -15.63 -6.19
CA LEU A 179 3.93 -15.72 -4.74
C LEU A 179 2.60 -15.25 -4.11
N GLY A 180 1.79 -14.51 -4.86
CA GLY A 180 0.65 -13.79 -4.31
C GLY A 180 1.08 -12.59 -3.45
N ILE A 181 0.12 -11.96 -2.78
CA ILE A 181 0.32 -10.78 -1.96
C ILE A 181 0.07 -11.12 -0.49
N PRO A 182 1.08 -11.06 0.41
CA PRO A 182 0.95 -11.57 1.78
C PRO A 182 -0.25 -11.06 2.58
N ARG A 183 -0.57 -9.77 2.51
CA ARG A 183 -1.69 -9.20 3.28
C ARG A 183 -3.07 -9.66 2.82
N THR A 184 -3.18 -10.23 1.59
CA THR A 184 -4.44 -10.76 1.10
C THR A 184 -4.81 -12.10 1.72
N ASP A 185 -3.89 -12.76 2.43
CA ASP A 185 -4.18 -13.99 3.17
C ASP A 185 -5.30 -13.79 4.21
N LEU A 186 -5.50 -12.55 4.69
CA LEU A 186 -6.61 -12.19 5.58
C LEU A 186 -7.98 -12.57 5.01
N PHE A 187 -8.17 -12.45 3.70
CA PHE A 187 -9.47 -12.69 3.05
C PHE A 187 -9.80 -14.19 2.87
N PHE A 188 -8.89 -15.08 3.30
CA PHE A 188 -9.02 -16.54 3.22
C PHE A 188 -8.88 -17.24 4.58
N ASP A 189 -8.83 -16.46 5.68
CA ASP A 189 -8.75 -16.94 7.05
C ASP A 189 -10.04 -16.54 7.81
N ASP A 190 -11.05 -17.39 7.75
CA ASP A 190 -12.39 -17.11 8.31
C ASP A 190 -12.33 -16.82 9.82
N GLU A 191 -11.47 -17.53 10.57
CA GLU A 191 -11.34 -17.33 12.01
C GLU A 191 -10.74 -15.93 12.30
N ARG A 192 -9.69 -15.57 11.61
CA ARG A 192 -9.06 -14.25 11.75
C ARG A 192 -9.99 -13.14 11.28
N GLN A 193 -10.73 -13.32 10.19
CA GLN A 193 -11.74 -12.38 9.72
C GLN A 193 -12.79 -12.10 10.80
N ALA A 194 -13.33 -13.17 11.42
CA ALA A 194 -14.34 -13.03 12.47
C ALA A 194 -13.80 -12.25 13.68
N LEU A 195 -12.58 -12.53 14.13
CA LEU A 195 -11.93 -11.83 15.25
C LEU A 195 -11.70 -10.34 14.92
N VAL A 196 -11.16 -10.04 13.75
CA VAL A 196 -10.90 -8.67 13.31
C VAL A 196 -12.21 -7.90 13.14
N ALA A 197 -13.22 -8.50 12.51
CA ALA A 197 -14.52 -7.86 12.32
C ALA A 197 -15.19 -7.53 13.67
N ALA A 198 -15.13 -8.45 14.64
CA ALA A 198 -15.68 -8.22 15.98
C ALA A 198 -14.96 -7.04 16.69
N GLU A 199 -13.63 -6.99 16.58
CA GLU A 199 -12.83 -5.90 17.17
C GLU A 199 -13.15 -4.53 16.54
N VAL A 200 -13.25 -4.47 15.20
CA VAL A 200 -13.60 -3.24 14.47
C VAL A 200 -15.02 -2.77 14.87
N ARG A 201 -16.01 -3.68 14.88
CA ARG A 201 -17.38 -3.35 15.29
C ARG A 201 -17.43 -2.82 16.71
N ARG A 202 -16.72 -3.47 17.64
CA ARG A 202 -16.62 -3.03 19.03
C ARG A 202 -15.95 -1.66 19.17
N ARG A 203 -14.81 -1.46 18.51
CA ARG A 203 -14.02 -0.22 18.58
C ARG A 203 -14.80 1.01 18.14
N TYR A 204 -15.56 0.87 17.07
CA TYR A 204 -16.29 1.99 16.46
C TYR A 204 -17.78 1.98 16.78
N ALA A 205 -18.24 1.08 17.67
CA ALA A 205 -19.65 0.93 18.06
C ALA A 205 -20.58 0.81 16.83
N ILE A 206 -20.16 0.01 15.82
CA ILE A 206 -20.92 -0.15 14.58
C ILE A 206 -22.22 -0.92 14.88
N PRO A 207 -23.41 -0.38 14.54
CA PRO A 207 -24.69 -1.03 14.82
C PRO A 207 -24.85 -2.36 14.07
N ASP A 208 -25.23 -3.45 14.75
CA ASP A 208 -25.34 -4.79 14.19
C ASP A 208 -26.40 -4.92 13.08
N ARG A 209 -27.45 -4.12 13.13
CA ARG A 209 -28.60 -4.20 12.22
C ARG A 209 -28.54 -3.28 11.01
N ARG A 210 -27.48 -2.47 10.90
CA ARG A 210 -27.30 -1.55 9.77
C ARG A 210 -26.28 -2.09 8.78
N ARG A 211 -26.54 -1.89 7.51
CA ARG A 211 -25.56 -2.13 6.44
C ARG A 211 -24.45 -1.10 6.54
N VAL A 212 -23.24 -1.55 6.29
CA VAL A 212 -22.04 -0.72 6.43
C VAL A 212 -21.51 -0.32 5.05
N ILE A 213 -21.49 0.97 4.79
CA ILE A 213 -20.86 1.57 3.62
C ILE A 213 -19.47 2.05 4.03
N LEU A 214 -18.41 1.54 3.44
CA LEU A 214 -17.07 2.09 3.60
C LEU A 214 -16.85 3.17 2.53
N TYR A 215 -16.81 4.43 2.95
CA TYR A 215 -16.45 5.53 2.07
C TYR A 215 -14.98 5.88 2.26
N ALA A 216 -14.16 5.56 1.25
CA ALA A 216 -12.72 5.72 1.29
C ALA A 216 -12.21 6.45 0.03
N PRO A 217 -12.35 7.77 -0.03
CA PRO A 217 -11.93 8.54 -1.19
C PRO A 217 -10.40 8.69 -1.26
N THR A 218 -9.89 8.90 -2.47
CA THR A 218 -8.52 9.34 -2.69
C THR A 218 -8.39 10.84 -2.38
N PHE A 219 -7.29 11.25 -1.80
CA PHE A 219 -7.03 12.68 -1.54
C PHE A 219 -6.92 13.49 -2.84
N ARG A 220 -7.17 14.80 -2.72
CA ARG A 220 -6.95 15.81 -3.75
C ARG A 220 -5.78 16.70 -3.34
N GLY A 221 -5.12 17.31 -4.33
CA GLY A 221 -3.97 18.21 -4.16
C GLY A 221 -2.72 17.66 -4.84
N GLU A 222 -1.91 18.56 -5.38
CA GLU A 222 -0.70 18.25 -6.15
C GLU A 222 0.42 17.63 -5.30
N ARG A 223 0.42 17.88 -3.99
CA ARG A 223 1.45 17.43 -3.05
C ARG A 223 0.83 16.95 -1.74
N ILE A 224 1.53 16.06 -1.04
CA ILE A 224 1.13 15.56 0.29
C ILE A 224 0.89 16.70 1.28
N THR A 225 1.65 17.80 1.19
CA THR A 225 1.54 18.95 2.11
C THR A 225 0.25 19.76 1.95
N VAL A 226 -0.46 19.59 0.85
CA VAL A 226 -1.75 20.24 0.53
C VAL A 226 -2.86 19.20 0.29
N ALA A 227 -2.63 17.98 0.75
CA ALA A 227 -3.61 16.90 0.63
C ALA A 227 -4.89 17.23 1.42
N ARG A 228 -6.03 17.04 0.79
CA ARG A 228 -7.37 17.23 1.36
C ARG A 228 -8.32 16.16 0.89
N ASP A 229 -9.35 15.87 1.68
CA ASP A 229 -10.44 15.00 1.22
C ASP A 229 -11.27 15.70 0.14
N PRO A 230 -11.85 14.95 -0.81
CA PRO A 230 -12.86 15.51 -1.69
C PRO A 230 -14.13 15.83 -0.90
N THR A 231 -14.80 16.92 -1.25
CA THR A 231 -16.00 17.44 -0.57
C THR A 231 -17.26 17.27 -1.42
N ASP A 232 -17.17 16.61 -2.56
CA ASP A 232 -18.23 16.56 -3.56
C ASP A 232 -19.38 15.60 -3.19
N LEU A 233 -19.12 14.59 -2.32
CA LEU A 233 -20.14 13.66 -1.88
C LEU A 233 -21.00 14.32 -0.77
N ASP A 234 -22.28 14.51 -1.06
CA ASP A 234 -23.26 14.99 -0.11
C ASP A 234 -23.68 13.88 0.88
N LEU A 235 -23.00 13.82 2.02
CA LEU A 235 -23.28 12.86 3.08
C LEU A 235 -24.65 13.13 3.76
N GLY A 236 -25.16 14.36 3.70
CA GLY A 236 -26.49 14.72 4.17
C GLY A 236 -27.57 14.07 3.31
N ALA A 237 -27.46 14.19 1.98
CA ALA A 237 -28.35 13.53 1.05
C ALA A 237 -28.30 11.99 1.17
N LEU A 238 -27.11 11.41 1.41
CA LEU A 238 -26.98 9.98 1.69
C LEU A 238 -27.71 9.59 2.99
N ARG A 239 -27.56 10.38 4.08
CA ARG A 239 -28.26 10.14 5.34
C ARG A 239 -29.76 10.18 5.15
N ASP A 240 -30.29 11.18 4.46
CA ASP A 240 -31.73 11.34 4.25
C ASP A 240 -32.31 10.19 3.42
N ALA A 241 -31.48 9.61 2.55
CA ALA A 241 -31.86 8.48 1.73
C ALA A 241 -31.73 7.11 2.41
N LEU A 242 -30.73 6.90 3.27
CA LEU A 242 -30.24 5.59 3.71
C LEU A 242 -30.15 5.47 5.24
N GLY A 243 -30.37 6.55 6.00
CA GLY A 243 -30.01 6.65 7.42
C GLY A 243 -30.69 5.64 8.34
N ASP A 244 -31.83 5.09 7.95
CA ASP A 244 -32.54 4.08 8.76
C ASP A 244 -31.85 2.72 8.74
N ASP A 245 -31.31 2.34 7.57
CA ASP A 245 -30.80 0.99 7.32
C ASP A 245 -29.28 0.92 7.17
N HIS A 246 -28.59 2.06 7.04
CA HIS A 246 -27.16 2.10 6.74
C HIS A 246 -26.38 2.97 7.75
N VAL A 247 -25.07 2.72 7.79
CA VAL A 247 -24.05 3.55 8.43
C VAL A 247 -22.86 3.70 7.48
N VAL A 248 -22.26 4.88 7.46
CA VAL A 248 -21.07 5.17 6.66
C VAL A 248 -19.84 5.17 7.55
N LEU A 249 -18.87 4.30 7.27
CA LEU A 249 -17.52 4.40 7.80
C LEU A 249 -16.73 5.31 6.87
N PHE A 250 -16.43 6.51 7.34
CA PHE A 250 -15.62 7.46 6.58
C PHE A 250 -14.14 7.26 6.90
N ARG A 251 -13.33 6.99 5.86
CA ARG A 251 -11.89 6.86 5.98
C ARG A 251 -11.19 7.87 5.10
N SER A 252 -10.71 8.95 5.69
CA SER A 252 -9.81 9.91 5.04
C SER A 252 -8.48 9.25 4.68
N HIS A 253 -7.87 9.72 3.60
CA HIS A 253 -6.55 9.24 3.19
C HIS A 253 -5.47 9.62 4.24
N PRO A 254 -4.51 8.75 4.57
CA PRO A 254 -3.48 9.01 5.59
C PRO A 254 -2.65 10.29 5.38
N PHE A 255 -2.60 10.81 4.16
CA PHE A 255 -1.90 12.08 3.84
C PHE A 255 -2.70 13.33 4.21
N VAL A 256 -3.98 13.21 4.50
CA VAL A 256 -4.81 14.35 4.92
C VAL A 256 -4.54 14.64 6.39
N GLY A 257 -3.83 15.74 6.66
CA GLY A 257 -3.41 16.09 8.02
C GLY A 257 -4.49 16.75 8.87
N ALA A 258 -5.31 17.62 8.26
CA ALA A 258 -6.41 18.31 8.94
C ALA A 258 -7.75 17.72 8.48
N ARG A 259 -8.53 17.22 9.45
CA ARG A 259 -9.89 16.73 9.19
C ARG A 259 -10.89 17.81 9.54
N PRO A 260 -11.95 17.98 8.74
CA PRO A 260 -13.05 18.84 9.13
C PRO A 260 -13.67 18.34 10.45
N ALA A 261 -14.19 19.26 11.26
CA ALA A 261 -14.96 18.88 12.44
C ALA A 261 -16.14 18.00 12.02
N ALA A 262 -16.45 16.99 12.84
CA ALA A 262 -17.60 16.14 12.60
C ALA A 262 -18.87 16.99 12.55
N ASP A 263 -19.66 16.85 11.50
CA ASP A 263 -20.95 17.51 11.40
C ASP A 263 -21.95 16.85 12.39
N PRO A 264 -22.45 17.59 13.39
CA PRO A 264 -23.43 17.04 14.33
C PRO A 264 -24.70 16.49 13.67
N ALA A 265 -25.06 17.03 12.50
CA ALA A 265 -26.20 16.55 11.74
C ALA A 265 -26.01 15.12 11.20
N LEU A 266 -24.77 14.68 11.03
CA LEU A 266 -24.43 13.33 10.54
C LEU A 266 -24.17 12.33 11.67
N ALA A 267 -24.33 12.74 12.92
CA ALA A 267 -24.09 11.88 14.09
C ALA A 267 -24.95 10.60 14.02
N GLY A 268 -24.34 9.45 14.27
CA GLY A 268 -25.01 8.13 14.19
C GLY A 268 -25.21 7.58 12.77
N PHE A 269 -24.95 8.38 11.73
CA PHE A 269 -24.91 7.91 10.33
C PHE A 269 -23.47 7.81 9.79
N VAL A 270 -22.62 8.79 10.10
CA VAL A 270 -21.19 8.78 9.71
C VAL A 270 -20.33 8.50 10.92
N ILE A 271 -19.46 7.52 10.81
CA ILE A 271 -18.44 7.16 11.80
C ILE A 271 -17.06 7.38 11.17
N ASP A 272 -16.27 8.30 11.73
CA ASP A 272 -14.88 8.51 11.28
C ASP A 272 -13.99 7.37 11.77
N VAL A 273 -13.44 6.61 10.82
CA VAL A 273 -12.53 5.49 11.06
C VAL A 273 -11.13 5.76 10.51
N SER A 274 -10.80 7.00 10.21
CA SER A 274 -9.55 7.39 9.56
C SER A 274 -8.30 7.07 10.39
N ASP A 275 -8.44 6.90 11.72
CA ASP A 275 -7.34 6.49 12.62
C ASP A 275 -7.14 4.97 12.69
N HIS A 276 -7.96 4.19 11.98
CA HIS A 276 -7.77 2.76 11.94
C HIS A 276 -6.52 2.44 11.10
N PRO A 277 -5.56 1.63 11.62
CA PRO A 277 -4.28 1.45 10.95
C PRO A 277 -4.39 0.68 9.63
N GLU A 278 -5.24 -0.36 9.59
CA GLU A 278 -5.34 -1.29 8.46
C GLU A 278 -6.66 -1.11 7.69
N MET A 279 -6.53 -0.81 6.40
CA MET A 279 -7.70 -0.65 5.52
C MET A 279 -8.47 -1.97 5.38
N ASN A 280 -7.77 -3.08 5.29
CA ASN A 280 -8.36 -4.40 5.09
C ASN A 280 -9.28 -4.82 6.26
N ASP A 281 -8.96 -4.39 7.49
CA ASP A 281 -9.81 -4.66 8.65
C ASP A 281 -11.19 -3.97 8.52
N LEU A 282 -11.21 -2.74 7.99
CA LEU A 282 -12.46 -2.00 7.74
C LEU A 282 -13.27 -2.64 6.62
N MET A 283 -12.62 -3.21 5.62
CA MET A 283 -13.28 -3.93 4.53
C MET A 283 -14.08 -5.14 5.04
N LEU A 284 -13.58 -5.86 6.06
CA LEU A 284 -14.24 -7.04 6.60
C LEU A 284 -15.64 -6.74 7.18
N VAL A 285 -15.83 -5.56 7.77
CA VAL A 285 -17.11 -5.15 8.36
C VAL A 285 -18.04 -4.42 7.38
N SER A 286 -17.59 -4.17 6.15
CA SER A 286 -18.29 -3.34 5.18
C SER A 286 -19.06 -4.17 4.17
N ASP A 287 -20.32 -3.82 3.95
CA ASP A 287 -21.19 -4.49 2.97
C ASP A 287 -20.99 -3.92 1.57
N VAL A 288 -20.62 -2.64 1.46
CA VAL A 288 -20.39 -1.92 0.19
C VAL A 288 -19.16 -1.03 0.32
N LEU A 289 -18.32 -0.99 -0.70
CA LEU A 289 -17.28 0.02 -0.83
C LEU A 289 -17.75 1.14 -1.76
N VAL A 290 -17.70 2.38 -1.26
CA VAL A 290 -17.82 3.60 -2.07
C VAL A 290 -16.45 4.26 -2.10
N THR A 291 -15.90 4.45 -3.30
CA THR A 291 -14.57 5.06 -3.47
C THR A 291 -14.50 5.80 -4.80
N ASP A 292 -13.32 6.25 -5.17
CA ASP A 292 -13.04 6.87 -6.47
C ASP A 292 -11.86 6.15 -7.15
N TYR A 293 -10.64 6.65 -7.03
CA TYR A 293 -9.45 6.16 -7.72
C TYR A 293 -8.53 5.31 -6.83
N SER A 294 -9.07 4.72 -5.76
CA SER A 294 -8.30 3.95 -4.79
C SER A 294 -7.97 2.54 -5.28
N SER A 295 -6.74 2.07 -5.01
CA SER A 295 -6.36 0.67 -5.22
C SER A 295 -7.01 -0.30 -4.23
N ALA A 296 -7.72 0.19 -3.20
CA ALA A 296 -8.46 -0.62 -2.23
C ALA A 296 -9.53 -1.51 -2.90
N VAL A 297 -9.97 -1.16 -4.10
CA VAL A 297 -10.92 -1.93 -4.90
C VAL A 297 -10.44 -3.34 -5.21
N TYR A 298 -9.13 -3.54 -5.36
CA TYR A 298 -8.57 -4.86 -5.65
C TYR A 298 -8.78 -5.82 -4.49
N GLU A 299 -8.38 -5.41 -3.28
CA GLU A 299 -8.56 -6.24 -2.09
C GLU A 299 -10.04 -6.42 -1.75
N PHE A 300 -10.85 -5.35 -1.86
CA PHE A 300 -12.29 -5.45 -1.59
C PHE A 300 -12.99 -6.42 -2.54
N ALA A 301 -12.53 -6.53 -3.79
CA ALA A 301 -13.07 -7.48 -4.77
C ALA A 301 -12.94 -8.95 -4.31
N LEU A 302 -11.91 -9.29 -3.50
CA LEU A 302 -11.74 -10.64 -2.95
C LEU A 302 -12.87 -11.04 -2.01
N LEU A 303 -13.58 -10.07 -1.41
CA LEU A 303 -14.77 -10.32 -0.60
C LEU A 303 -16.02 -10.63 -1.44
N GLY A 304 -16.00 -10.41 -2.76
CA GLY A 304 -17.15 -10.58 -3.64
C GLY A 304 -18.32 -9.66 -3.32
N ARG A 305 -18.06 -8.53 -2.66
CA ARG A 305 -19.06 -7.55 -2.22
C ARG A 305 -19.17 -6.38 -3.19
N PRO A 306 -20.33 -5.69 -3.27
CA PRO A 306 -20.56 -4.61 -4.22
C PRO A 306 -19.68 -3.40 -3.99
N MET A 307 -19.36 -2.72 -5.09
CA MET A 307 -18.62 -1.47 -5.11
C MET A 307 -19.35 -0.43 -5.94
N ALA A 308 -19.22 0.84 -5.56
CA ALA A 308 -19.68 1.99 -6.33
C ALA A 308 -18.58 3.05 -6.36
N PHE A 309 -18.50 3.77 -7.46
CA PHE A 309 -17.45 4.76 -7.71
C PHE A 309 -18.07 6.15 -7.76
N PHE A 310 -17.66 7.03 -6.86
CA PHE A 310 -18.11 8.42 -6.86
C PHE A 310 -16.97 9.32 -7.33
N ALA A 311 -17.04 9.77 -8.58
CA ALA A 311 -15.94 10.44 -9.27
C ALA A 311 -16.44 11.61 -10.14
N PRO A 312 -17.00 12.68 -9.55
CA PRO A 312 -17.51 13.83 -10.27
C PRO A 312 -16.42 14.62 -11.00
N ASP A 313 -15.19 14.53 -10.55
CA ASP A 313 -14.01 15.20 -11.10
C ASP A 313 -13.18 14.31 -12.04
N HIS A 314 -13.73 13.19 -12.52
CA HIS A 314 -13.00 12.18 -13.30
C HIS A 314 -12.19 12.77 -14.46
N ALA A 315 -12.78 13.61 -15.29
CA ALA A 315 -12.10 14.17 -16.47
C ALA A 315 -10.85 15.02 -16.09
N ALA A 316 -10.95 15.78 -14.99
CA ALA A 316 -9.84 16.58 -14.49
C ALA A 316 -8.75 15.69 -13.88
N TYR A 317 -9.16 14.67 -13.12
CA TYR A 317 -8.24 13.73 -12.47
C TYR A 317 -7.47 12.89 -13.49
N ASP A 318 -8.13 12.42 -14.55
CA ASP A 318 -7.49 11.66 -15.63
C ASP A 318 -6.48 12.53 -16.40
N ALA A 319 -6.84 13.77 -16.72
CA ALA A 319 -5.94 14.72 -17.38
C ALA A 319 -4.68 15.01 -16.53
N GLU A 320 -4.81 15.02 -15.19
CA GLU A 320 -3.70 15.30 -14.27
C GLU A 320 -2.81 14.08 -14.04
N ARG A 321 -3.37 12.88 -13.89
CA ARG A 321 -2.63 11.70 -13.38
C ARG A 321 -2.57 10.54 -14.36
N GLY A 322 -3.61 10.36 -15.16
CA GLY A 322 -3.78 9.23 -16.06
C GLY A 322 -4.01 7.87 -15.38
N PHE A 323 -4.53 6.94 -16.14
CA PHE A 323 -4.80 5.58 -15.70
C PHE A 323 -4.06 4.57 -16.56
N TYR A 324 -3.80 3.38 -16.03
CA TYR A 324 -3.33 2.22 -16.78
C TYR A 324 -4.50 1.40 -17.34
N LEU A 325 -5.66 1.48 -16.71
CA LEU A 325 -6.88 0.81 -17.09
C LEU A 325 -7.86 1.81 -17.72
N ASP A 326 -8.80 1.32 -18.51
CA ASP A 326 -9.89 2.14 -19.06
C ASP A 326 -10.90 2.44 -17.95
N TYR A 327 -10.78 3.62 -17.38
CA TYR A 327 -11.70 4.14 -16.37
C TYR A 327 -12.79 4.97 -17.09
N PRO A 328 -14.09 4.66 -17.00
CA PRO A 328 -14.75 3.77 -16.03
C PRO A 328 -15.05 2.33 -16.53
N ALA A 329 -14.66 1.95 -17.75
CA ALA A 329 -15.08 0.68 -18.35
C ALA A 329 -14.62 -0.55 -17.56
N ASP A 330 -13.38 -0.52 -17.03
CA ASP A 330 -12.78 -1.63 -16.28
C ASP A 330 -13.15 -1.65 -14.79
N LEU A 331 -14.01 -0.73 -14.31
CA LEU A 331 -14.41 -0.71 -12.91
C LEU A 331 -15.25 -1.92 -12.51
N PRO A 332 -15.10 -2.47 -11.30
CA PRO A 332 -15.94 -3.57 -10.82
C PRO A 332 -17.34 -3.16 -10.36
N GLY A 333 -17.74 -1.92 -10.58
CA GLY A 333 -19.06 -1.38 -10.24
C GLY A 333 -19.37 -0.10 -11.02
N PRO A 334 -20.58 0.46 -10.88
CA PRO A 334 -20.97 1.68 -11.61
C PRO A 334 -20.27 2.92 -11.02
N MET A 335 -20.03 3.90 -11.92
CA MET A 335 -19.55 5.22 -11.57
C MET A 335 -20.70 6.22 -11.50
N PHE A 336 -20.65 7.12 -10.54
CA PHE A 336 -21.60 8.19 -10.29
C PHE A 336 -20.89 9.53 -10.18
N ILE A 337 -21.57 10.58 -10.66
CA ILE A 337 -21.17 11.97 -10.49
C ILE A 337 -22.18 12.76 -9.63
N SER A 338 -23.31 12.14 -9.31
CA SER A 338 -24.39 12.71 -8.50
C SER A 338 -24.59 11.90 -7.22
N SER A 339 -24.58 12.58 -6.07
CA SER A 339 -24.83 11.96 -4.75
C SER A 339 -26.25 11.34 -4.68
N ALA A 340 -27.24 11.95 -5.34
CA ALA A 340 -28.61 11.44 -5.38
C ALA A 340 -28.72 10.12 -6.17
N GLU A 341 -28.02 10.00 -7.31
CA GLU A 341 -27.97 8.76 -8.10
C GLU A 341 -27.25 7.64 -7.34
N LEU A 342 -26.11 7.95 -6.69
CA LEU A 342 -25.41 7.02 -5.82
C LEU A 342 -26.33 6.53 -4.68
N ALA A 343 -27.01 7.44 -4.00
CA ALA A 343 -27.95 7.10 -2.92
C ALA A 343 -29.09 6.19 -3.42
N ALA A 344 -29.67 6.48 -4.58
CA ALA A 344 -30.70 5.67 -5.20
C ALA A 344 -30.20 4.26 -5.54
N TYR A 345 -28.99 4.14 -6.08
CA TYR A 345 -28.34 2.85 -6.37
C TYR A 345 -28.12 2.02 -5.11
N LEU A 346 -27.55 2.63 -4.06
CA LEU A 346 -27.29 1.96 -2.79
C LEU A 346 -28.60 1.50 -2.11
N ARG A 347 -29.66 2.31 -2.19
CA ARG A 347 -31.00 1.96 -1.68
C ARG A 347 -31.64 0.81 -2.44
N ALA A 348 -31.53 0.81 -3.76
CA ALA A 348 -32.07 -0.24 -4.60
C ALA A 348 -31.44 -1.61 -4.33
N ALA A 349 -30.19 -1.63 -3.89
CA ALA A 349 -29.42 -2.81 -3.52
C ALA A 349 -29.39 -3.92 -4.60
N VAL A 350 -29.44 -3.50 -5.88
CA VAL A 350 -29.33 -4.41 -7.05
C VAL A 350 -27.91 -4.29 -7.59
N PHE A 351 -27.07 -5.26 -7.26
CA PHE A 351 -25.64 -5.23 -7.54
C PHE A 351 -25.21 -6.31 -8.53
N ASP A 352 -24.34 -5.95 -9.47
CA ASP A 352 -23.69 -6.90 -10.38
C ASP A 352 -22.46 -7.51 -9.70
N LEU A 353 -22.67 -8.55 -8.92
CA LEU A 353 -21.58 -9.26 -8.23
C LEU A 353 -20.74 -10.12 -9.18
N GLU A 354 -21.24 -10.45 -10.36
CA GLU A 354 -20.48 -11.19 -11.36
C GLU A 354 -19.36 -10.32 -11.95
N ARG A 355 -19.63 -9.04 -12.16
CA ARG A 355 -18.61 -8.05 -12.53
C ARG A 355 -17.51 -7.95 -11.49
N VAL A 356 -17.86 -7.97 -10.19
CA VAL A 356 -16.89 -7.96 -9.08
C VAL A 356 -16.02 -9.22 -9.09
N ARG A 357 -16.64 -10.41 -9.23
CA ARG A 357 -15.90 -11.69 -9.27
C ARG A 357 -14.94 -11.76 -10.45
N ARG A 358 -15.38 -11.35 -11.62
CA ARG A 358 -14.51 -11.29 -12.81
C ARG A 358 -13.33 -10.35 -12.59
N PHE A 359 -13.57 -9.15 -12.05
CA PHE A 359 -12.51 -8.21 -11.73
C PHE A 359 -11.51 -8.80 -10.72
N ALA A 360 -11.98 -9.50 -9.69
CA ALA A 360 -11.10 -10.19 -8.73
C ALA A 360 -10.26 -11.27 -9.44
N ALA A 361 -10.89 -12.13 -10.26
CA ALA A 361 -10.20 -13.20 -10.98
C ALA A 361 -9.13 -12.68 -11.95
N GLU A 362 -9.36 -11.52 -12.56
CA GLU A 362 -8.40 -10.87 -13.44
C GLU A 362 -7.31 -10.10 -12.70
N SER A 363 -7.52 -9.78 -11.42
CA SER A 363 -6.63 -8.95 -10.61
C SER A 363 -5.65 -9.76 -9.75
N PHE A 364 -5.88 -11.06 -9.60
CA PHE A 364 -5.04 -11.93 -8.79
C PHE A 364 -4.81 -13.27 -9.50
N ASP A 365 -3.56 -13.55 -9.86
CA ASP A 365 -3.20 -14.87 -10.39
C ASP A 365 -3.18 -15.93 -9.27
N VAL A 366 -2.86 -15.49 -8.05
CA VAL A 366 -2.82 -16.33 -6.85
C VAL A 366 -3.42 -15.58 -5.67
N ALA A 367 -4.57 -16.06 -5.19
CA ALA A 367 -5.26 -15.56 -4.01
C ALA A 367 -5.95 -16.74 -3.30
N ASP A 368 -5.21 -17.41 -2.42
CA ASP A 368 -5.61 -18.69 -1.80
C ASP A 368 -5.26 -18.78 -0.30
N GLY A 369 -4.93 -17.65 0.33
CA GLY A 369 -4.56 -17.59 1.75
C GLY A 369 -3.19 -18.19 2.08
N SER A 370 -2.33 -18.38 1.09
CA SER A 370 -1.01 -18.98 1.30
C SER A 370 0.16 -18.12 0.77
N ALA A 371 -0.09 -16.86 0.47
CA ALA A 371 0.94 -15.97 -0.07
C ALA A 371 2.08 -15.73 0.93
N THR A 372 1.77 -15.50 2.20
CA THR A 372 2.79 -15.37 3.27
C THR A 372 3.63 -16.63 3.36
N ARG A 373 3.02 -17.81 3.38
CA ARG A 373 3.75 -19.08 3.45
C ARG A 373 4.69 -19.25 2.25
N ARG A 374 4.21 -19.00 1.02
CA ARG A 374 5.06 -19.06 -0.17
C ARG A 374 6.23 -18.08 -0.09
N PHE A 375 5.98 -16.85 0.40
CA PHE A 375 7.06 -15.89 0.60
C PHE A 375 8.10 -16.38 1.61
N LEU A 376 7.67 -17.02 2.69
CA LEU A 376 8.58 -17.60 3.68
C LEU A 376 9.41 -18.75 3.09
N ASP A 377 8.77 -19.65 2.35
CA ASP A 377 9.42 -20.85 1.80
C ASP A 377 10.35 -20.51 0.63
N GLU A 378 9.97 -19.60 -0.26
CA GLU A 378 10.66 -19.34 -1.52
C GLU A 378 11.58 -18.11 -1.49
N VAL A 379 11.39 -17.20 -0.52
CA VAL A 379 12.19 -15.98 -0.40
C VAL A 379 13.00 -15.96 0.89
N VAL A 380 12.32 -16.12 2.04
CA VAL A 380 12.99 -16.03 3.34
C VAL A 380 13.92 -17.21 3.57
N ALA A 381 13.44 -18.44 3.46
CA ALA A 381 14.23 -19.64 3.75
C ALA A 381 15.47 -19.75 2.87
N PRO A 382 15.43 -19.56 1.54
CA PRO A 382 16.63 -19.56 0.72
C PRO A 382 17.60 -18.40 1.02
N ALA A 383 17.08 -17.21 1.35
CA ALA A 383 17.93 -16.07 1.69
C ALA A 383 18.70 -16.30 2.99
N ILE A 384 18.04 -16.85 4.03
CA ILE A 384 18.61 -17.07 5.36
C ILE A 384 19.50 -18.33 5.41
N GLY A 385 19.16 -19.39 4.65
CA GLY A 385 19.89 -20.65 4.62
C GLY A 385 21.25 -20.61 3.92
N ARG A 386 21.58 -19.50 3.24
CA ARG A 386 22.86 -19.34 2.52
C ARG A 386 24.03 -19.22 3.51
N THR A 387 24.98 -20.15 3.43
CA THR A 387 26.24 -20.12 4.17
C THR A 387 27.36 -19.71 3.19
N GLY A 388 27.90 -18.50 3.34
CA GLY A 388 29.00 -17.98 2.52
C GLY A 388 28.61 -16.91 1.49
N PRO A 389 29.58 -16.26 0.82
CA PRO A 389 29.34 -15.40 -0.33
C PRO A 389 28.88 -16.28 -1.51
N ASP A 390 27.72 -15.97 -2.04
CA ASP A 390 27.08 -16.72 -3.11
C ASP A 390 27.94 -16.74 -4.39
N GLU A 391 28.35 -17.90 -4.85
CA GLU A 391 29.02 -18.08 -6.13
C GLU A 391 28.07 -17.99 -7.33
N LYS A 392 26.75 -17.99 -7.13
CA LYS A 392 25.72 -17.90 -8.17
C LYS A 392 24.88 -16.63 -8.03
N GLY A 393 25.53 -15.48 -8.07
CA GLY A 393 24.81 -14.23 -8.29
C GLY A 393 24.18 -14.25 -9.69
N ARG A 394 22.86 -14.19 -9.82
CA ARG A 394 22.26 -13.69 -11.06
C ARG A 394 22.94 -12.36 -11.36
N ALA A 395 23.52 -12.23 -12.56
CA ALA A 395 24.08 -10.97 -12.98
C ALA A 395 22.98 -9.92 -12.88
N ARG A 396 23.14 -8.96 -11.97
CA ARG A 396 22.30 -7.77 -11.99
C ARG A 396 22.57 -7.10 -13.32
N PRO A 397 21.56 -6.75 -14.11
CA PRO A 397 21.79 -5.96 -15.31
C PRO A 397 22.48 -4.64 -14.92
N PRO A 398 23.26 -4.07 -15.85
CA PRO A 398 24.13 -2.92 -15.62
C PRO A 398 23.34 -1.64 -15.22
#